data_f27bda6615b40fb756ac384e5839cb63
#
_entry.id   f27bda6615b40fb756ac384e5839cb63
#
_cell.length_a   1.000
_cell.length_b   1.000
_cell.length_c   1.000
_cell.angle_alpha   90.00
_cell.angle_beta   90.00
_cell.angle_gamma   90.00
#
_symmetry.space_group_name_H-M   'P 1'
#
loop_
_entity.id
_entity.type
_entity.pdbx_description
1 polymer ?
#
loop_
_entity_poly.entity_id
_entity_poly.type
_entity_poly.pdbx_seq_one_letter_code
_entity_poly.pdbx_strand_id
1 'polypeptide(L)'
;MAQNKKRRRRRRMRKRTRNRLILAGGILVVLFILYLLIHFIVGLFSSPEPKDNTGTTPETKTSEETVVSFMGVGDNLIHETVYNDALQDDGTYDFSKMYTNFKKDAKESDIAFINQETVLGGESLGLSGYPTFNSPTEIAKNLEKAGFNLANLATNHCLDRGEQGIAKVSPMN
;
A
#
# COMPACT_ATOMS: atom_id res chain seq x y z
N MET A 1 60.28 34.93 -25.32
CA MET A 1 59.25 33.84 -25.35
C MET A 1 58.92 33.23 -23.98
N ALA A 2 59.85 33.08 -23.02
CA ALA A 2 59.63 32.43 -21.71
C ALA A 2 58.65 33.15 -20.76
N GLN A 3 58.62 34.47 -20.72
CA GLN A 3 57.74 35.24 -19.84
C GLN A 3 56.24 35.10 -20.20
N ASN A 4 55.90 34.98 -21.47
CA ASN A 4 54.54 34.82 -21.94
C ASN A 4 53.95 33.42 -21.56
N LYS A 5 54.80 32.39 -21.55
CA LYS A 5 54.46 31.02 -21.13
C LYS A 5 54.15 30.96 -19.62
N LYS A 6 54.92 31.71 -18.79
CA LYS A 6 54.74 31.79 -17.34
C LYS A 6 53.43 32.52 -16.93
N ARG A 7 53.08 33.62 -17.67
CA ARG A 7 51.81 34.35 -17.45
C ARG A 7 50.58 33.50 -17.82
N ARG A 8 50.61 32.73 -18.93
CA ARG A 8 49.53 31.83 -19.36
C ARG A 8 49.32 30.70 -18.34
N ARG A 9 50.39 30.13 -17.78
CA ARG A 9 50.34 29.07 -16.77
C ARG A 9 49.70 29.57 -15.44
N ARG A 10 50.05 30.77 -14.97
CA ARG A 10 49.45 31.41 -13.79
C ARG A 10 47.95 31.72 -13.98
N ARG A 11 47.54 32.19 -15.16
CA ARG A 11 46.13 32.45 -15.48
C ARG A 11 45.30 31.14 -15.52
N ARG A 12 45.85 30.06 -16.06
CA ARG A 12 45.19 28.74 -16.05
C ARG A 12 45.06 28.17 -14.63
N MET A 13 46.07 28.30 -13.80
CA MET A 13 46.03 27.88 -12.40
C MET A 13 44.96 28.64 -11.62
N ARG A 14 44.91 29.97 -11.73
CA ARG A 14 43.87 30.80 -11.07
C ARG A 14 42.46 30.44 -11.53
N LYS A 15 42.23 30.14 -12.80
CA LYS A 15 40.92 29.69 -13.30
C LYS A 15 40.52 28.32 -12.70
N ARG A 16 41.45 27.37 -12.64
CA ARG A 16 41.21 26.06 -12.05
C ARG A 16 40.86 26.12 -10.56
N THR A 17 41.59 26.94 -9.79
CA THR A 17 41.32 27.15 -8.36
C THR A 17 39.98 27.84 -8.17
N ARG A 18 39.65 28.86 -8.98
CA ARG A 18 38.33 29.53 -8.91
C ARG A 18 37.20 28.58 -9.23
N ASN A 19 37.32 27.75 -10.25
CA ASN A 19 36.27 26.78 -10.60
C ASN A 19 36.11 25.69 -9.53
N ARG A 20 37.19 25.25 -8.87
CA ARG A 20 37.13 24.34 -7.74
C ARG A 20 36.44 24.95 -6.52
N LEU A 21 36.68 26.23 -6.24
CA LEU A 21 36.01 26.95 -5.16
C LEU A 21 34.52 27.15 -5.46
N ILE A 22 34.15 27.47 -6.69
CA ILE A 22 32.75 27.59 -7.12
C ILE A 22 32.04 26.22 -7.00
N LEU A 23 32.69 25.14 -7.45
CA LEU A 23 32.14 23.80 -7.32
C LEU A 23 31.96 23.37 -5.87
N ALA A 24 32.96 23.62 -5.02
CA ALA A 24 32.90 23.34 -3.61
C ALA A 24 31.79 24.15 -2.91
N GLY A 25 31.65 25.43 -3.25
CA GLY A 25 30.54 26.26 -2.76
C GLY A 25 29.18 25.74 -3.21
N GLY A 26 29.03 25.31 -4.47
CA GLY A 26 27.80 24.70 -4.98
C GLY A 26 27.44 23.42 -4.23
N ILE A 27 28.42 22.55 -3.96
CA ILE A 27 28.19 21.33 -3.18
C ILE A 27 27.71 21.65 -1.75
N LEU A 28 28.32 22.64 -1.09
CA LEU A 28 27.90 23.06 0.25
C LEU A 28 26.46 23.59 0.28
N VAL A 29 26.07 24.36 -0.75
CA VAL A 29 24.70 24.85 -0.86
C VAL A 29 23.70 23.70 -1.04
N VAL A 30 24.02 22.72 -1.87
CA VAL A 30 23.17 21.53 -2.06
C VAL A 30 23.04 20.74 -0.78
N LEU A 31 24.15 20.50 -0.05
CA LEU A 31 24.12 19.80 1.23
C LEU A 31 23.30 20.55 2.29
N PHE A 32 23.39 21.88 2.28
CA PHE A 32 22.60 22.71 3.19
C PHE A 32 21.09 22.64 2.88
N ILE A 33 20.72 22.65 1.60
CA ILE A 33 19.31 22.47 1.19
C ILE A 33 18.80 21.08 1.59
N LEU A 34 19.59 20.03 1.37
CA LEU A 34 19.25 18.68 1.80
C LEU A 34 19.09 18.58 3.34
N TYR A 35 19.97 19.23 4.08
CA TYR A 35 19.87 19.32 5.54
C TYR A 35 18.55 19.98 5.97
N LEU A 36 18.19 21.11 5.37
CA LEU A 36 16.92 21.79 5.67
C LEU A 36 15.70 20.94 5.29
N LEU A 37 15.75 20.22 4.16
CA LEU A 37 14.69 19.30 3.75
C LEU A 37 14.51 18.15 4.75
N ILE A 38 15.60 17.55 5.21
CA ILE A 38 15.55 16.48 6.21
C ILE A 38 14.96 17.03 7.51
N HIS A 39 15.41 18.20 7.97
CA HIS A 39 14.88 18.82 9.19
C HIS A 39 13.38 19.17 9.06
N PHE A 40 12.96 19.64 7.89
CA PHE A 40 11.55 19.92 7.61
C PHE A 40 10.70 18.64 7.64
N ILE A 41 11.19 17.56 7.00
CA ILE A 41 10.51 16.25 7.00
C ILE A 41 10.44 15.68 8.42
N VAL A 42 11.54 15.70 9.17
CA VAL A 42 11.56 15.25 10.58
C VAL A 42 10.60 16.07 11.42
N GLY A 43 10.52 17.39 11.19
CA GLY A 43 9.57 18.28 11.90
C GLY A 43 8.10 17.96 11.61
N LEU A 44 7.78 17.48 10.40
CA LEU A 44 6.42 17.05 10.04
C LEU A 44 5.99 15.76 10.77
N PHE A 45 6.96 14.90 11.13
CA PHE A 45 6.72 13.63 11.84
C PHE A 45 6.99 13.71 13.34
N SER A 46 7.50 14.85 13.86
CA SER A 46 7.69 15.07 15.28
C SER A 46 6.41 15.62 15.87
N SER A 47 5.62 14.77 16.50
CA SER A 47 4.53 15.21 17.37
C SER A 47 5.12 16.01 18.54
N PRO A 48 4.56 17.17 18.91
CA PRO A 48 5.04 17.90 20.08
C PRO A 48 4.80 17.07 21.34
N GLU A 49 5.87 16.83 22.11
CA GLU A 49 5.71 16.30 23.46
C GLU A 49 4.84 17.25 24.29
N PRO A 50 3.87 16.72 25.06
CA PRO A 50 3.05 17.55 25.93
C PRO A 50 3.94 18.16 27.02
N LYS A 51 3.97 19.50 27.10
CA LYS A 51 4.62 20.23 28.19
C LYS A 51 3.89 19.90 29.50
N ASP A 52 4.61 19.28 30.43
CA ASP A 52 4.15 19.04 31.78
C ASP A 52 3.87 20.40 32.49
N ASN A 53 2.60 20.73 32.62
CA ASN A 53 2.14 21.80 33.48
C ASN A 53 1.67 21.19 34.80
N THR A 54 2.58 21.11 35.75
CA THR A 54 2.28 20.85 37.16
C THR A 54 1.27 21.88 37.71
N GLY A 55 0.09 21.41 38.04
CA GLY A 55 -0.81 22.18 38.90
C GLY A 55 -2.28 22.07 38.51
N THR A 56 -2.92 21.04 38.90
CA THR A 56 -4.29 20.82 39.38
C THR A 56 -4.69 19.40 39.05
N THR A 57 -4.94 18.59 40.05
CA THR A 57 -5.46 17.22 39.91
C THR A 57 -6.81 17.27 39.17
N PRO A 58 -6.89 16.86 37.90
CA PRO A 58 -8.17 16.54 37.29
C PRO A 58 -8.48 15.08 37.63
N GLU A 59 -9.71 14.83 38.00
CA GLU A 59 -10.27 13.49 38.05
C GLU A 59 -9.85 12.70 36.80
N THR A 60 -9.07 11.65 36.99
CA THR A 60 -8.67 10.73 35.95
C THR A 60 -9.93 10.06 35.41
N LYS A 61 -10.52 10.60 34.38
CA LYS A 61 -11.37 9.80 33.51
C LYS A 61 -10.46 8.73 32.92
N THR A 62 -10.51 7.53 33.47
CA THR A 62 -9.96 6.33 32.86
C THR A 62 -10.59 6.24 31.49
N SER A 63 -9.89 6.62 30.44
CA SER A 63 -10.27 6.26 29.10
C SER A 63 -10.16 4.73 29.05
N GLU A 64 -11.28 4.04 28.95
CA GLU A 64 -11.26 2.60 28.67
C GLU A 64 -10.53 2.39 27.35
N GLU A 65 -9.42 1.70 27.42
CA GLU A 65 -8.66 1.33 26.24
C GLU A 65 -9.47 0.30 25.47
N THR A 66 -9.88 0.63 24.25
CA THR A 66 -10.56 -0.31 23.37
C THR A 66 -9.52 -1.07 22.56
N VAL A 67 -9.44 -2.38 22.79
CA VAL A 67 -8.57 -3.29 22.02
C VAL A 67 -9.39 -3.90 20.89
N VAL A 68 -8.87 -3.81 19.67
CA VAL A 68 -9.46 -4.40 18.46
C VAL A 68 -8.51 -5.46 17.92
N SER A 69 -9.01 -6.67 17.74
CA SER A 69 -8.26 -7.77 17.13
C SER A 69 -8.33 -7.67 15.60
N PHE A 70 -7.19 -7.86 14.94
CA PHE A 70 -7.07 -7.79 13.49
C PHE A 70 -6.43 -9.05 12.93
N MET A 71 -7.07 -9.66 11.95
CA MET A 71 -6.52 -10.72 11.11
C MET A 71 -6.40 -10.22 9.68
N GLY A 72 -5.26 -10.41 9.05
CA GLY A 72 -5.06 -10.10 7.63
C GLY A 72 -4.52 -11.28 6.86
N VAL A 73 -5.10 -11.56 5.69
CA VAL A 73 -4.58 -12.51 4.72
C VAL A 73 -4.25 -11.80 3.41
N GLY A 74 -3.40 -12.44 2.59
CA GLY A 74 -2.93 -11.87 1.33
C GLY A 74 -3.95 -11.99 0.20
N ASP A 75 -3.41 -12.19 -1.01
CA ASP A 75 -4.15 -12.12 -2.25
C ASP A 75 -5.08 -13.32 -2.46
N ASN A 76 -6.36 -13.03 -2.61
CA ASN A 76 -7.35 -13.97 -3.10
C ASN A 76 -7.36 -13.91 -4.64
N LEU A 77 -6.36 -14.55 -5.23
CA LEU A 77 -6.10 -14.60 -6.66
C LEU A 77 -6.72 -15.86 -7.26
N ILE A 78 -7.87 -15.71 -7.88
CA ILE A 78 -8.66 -16.84 -8.39
C ILE A 78 -8.29 -17.14 -9.85
N HIS A 79 -7.46 -18.14 -10.03
CA HIS A 79 -7.12 -18.71 -11.34
C HIS A 79 -8.21 -19.65 -11.85
N GLU A 80 -8.14 -19.98 -13.14
CA GLU A 80 -9.06 -20.91 -13.81
C GLU A 80 -9.17 -22.27 -13.10
N THR A 81 -8.05 -22.83 -12.65
CA THR A 81 -8.02 -24.08 -11.91
C THR A 81 -8.78 -24.01 -10.58
N VAL A 82 -8.79 -22.83 -9.94
CA VAL A 82 -9.46 -22.63 -8.64
C VAL A 82 -10.97 -22.58 -8.82
N TYR A 83 -11.49 -21.81 -9.79
CA TYR A 83 -12.94 -21.77 -9.99
C TYR A 83 -13.47 -23.06 -10.65
N ASN A 84 -12.66 -23.76 -11.43
CA ASN A 84 -13.04 -25.08 -11.95
C ASN A 84 -13.14 -26.13 -10.82
N ASP A 85 -12.27 -26.09 -9.79
CA ASP A 85 -12.37 -26.96 -8.60
C ASP A 85 -13.60 -26.60 -7.73
N ALA A 86 -14.02 -25.34 -7.75
CA ALA A 86 -15.17 -24.86 -7.01
C ALA A 86 -16.52 -25.12 -7.70
N LEU A 87 -16.52 -25.45 -9.01
CA LEU A 87 -17.73 -25.68 -9.79
C LEU A 87 -18.48 -26.93 -9.29
N GLN A 88 -19.78 -26.78 -9.03
CA GLN A 88 -20.66 -27.85 -8.59
C GLN A 88 -21.47 -28.44 -9.75
N ASP A 89 -22.07 -29.60 -9.55
CA ASP A 89 -22.88 -30.30 -10.54
C ASP A 89 -24.13 -29.50 -11.02
N ASP A 90 -24.58 -28.57 -10.17
CA ASP A 90 -25.71 -27.68 -10.47
C ASP A 90 -25.32 -26.39 -11.20
N GLY A 91 -24.05 -26.24 -11.51
CA GLY A 91 -23.49 -25.05 -12.18
C GLY A 91 -23.15 -23.87 -11.26
N THR A 92 -23.36 -23.99 -9.96
CA THR A 92 -22.93 -22.98 -8.98
C THR A 92 -21.48 -23.18 -8.56
N TYR A 93 -20.91 -22.20 -7.82
CA TYR A 93 -19.54 -22.27 -7.34
C TYR A 93 -19.49 -22.27 -5.80
N ASP A 94 -18.78 -23.23 -5.20
CA ASP A 94 -18.54 -23.31 -3.78
C ASP A 94 -17.03 -23.26 -3.45
N PHE A 95 -16.58 -22.10 -2.95
CA PHE A 95 -15.21 -21.87 -2.51
C PHE A 95 -14.98 -22.14 -1.02
N SER A 96 -15.96 -22.66 -0.28
CA SER A 96 -15.92 -22.84 1.17
C SER A 96 -14.72 -23.67 1.64
N LYS A 97 -14.34 -24.68 0.85
CA LYS A 97 -13.18 -25.55 1.10
C LYS A 97 -11.86 -24.77 1.13
N MET A 98 -11.72 -23.77 0.27
CA MET A 98 -10.52 -22.93 0.18
C MET A 98 -10.24 -22.14 1.46
N TYR A 99 -11.31 -21.70 2.15
CA TYR A 99 -11.21 -20.86 3.35
C TYR A 99 -11.27 -21.64 4.67
N THR A 100 -11.37 -22.97 4.65
CA THR A 100 -11.60 -23.81 5.84
C THR A 100 -10.60 -23.54 6.96
N ASN A 101 -9.30 -23.39 6.61
CA ASN A 101 -8.24 -23.21 7.59
C ASN A 101 -8.22 -21.81 8.22
N PHE A 102 -8.81 -20.80 7.58
CA PHE A 102 -8.88 -19.42 8.05
C PHE A 102 -10.16 -19.12 8.83
N LYS A 103 -11.19 -19.93 8.66
CA LYS A 103 -12.55 -19.67 9.14
C LYS A 103 -12.65 -19.42 10.64
N LYS A 104 -11.84 -20.12 11.45
CA LYS A 104 -11.84 -19.94 12.90
C LYS A 104 -11.30 -18.56 13.25
N ASP A 105 -10.09 -18.27 12.80
CA ASP A 105 -9.38 -17.04 13.14
C ASP A 105 -10.11 -15.80 12.59
N ALA A 106 -10.66 -15.90 11.37
CA ALA A 106 -11.48 -14.83 10.78
C ALA A 106 -12.74 -14.52 11.61
N LYS A 107 -13.42 -15.53 12.14
CA LYS A 107 -14.62 -15.35 12.97
C LYS A 107 -14.34 -14.85 14.38
N GLU A 108 -13.16 -15.12 14.90
CA GLU A 108 -12.73 -14.69 16.24
C GLU A 108 -12.11 -13.28 16.23
N SER A 109 -11.83 -12.70 15.05
CA SER A 109 -11.26 -11.36 14.90
C SER A 109 -12.35 -10.31 14.73
N ASP A 110 -12.16 -9.13 15.34
CA ASP A 110 -13.04 -7.97 15.13
C ASP A 110 -12.97 -7.47 13.69
N ILE A 111 -11.77 -7.48 13.11
CA ILE A 111 -11.52 -7.17 11.70
C ILE A 111 -10.78 -8.34 11.05
N ALA A 112 -11.44 -9.02 10.13
CA ALA A 112 -10.88 -10.06 9.28
C ALA A 112 -10.76 -9.53 7.86
N PHE A 113 -9.53 -9.18 7.46
CA PHE A 113 -9.19 -8.54 6.19
C PHE A 113 -8.70 -9.56 5.16
N ILE A 114 -9.10 -9.36 3.90
CA ILE A 114 -8.58 -10.09 2.74
C ILE A 114 -8.31 -9.14 1.57
N ASN A 115 -7.24 -9.37 0.81
CA ASN A 115 -7.02 -8.70 -0.47
C ASN A 115 -7.73 -9.50 -1.57
N GLN A 116 -8.92 -9.08 -1.98
CA GLN A 116 -9.63 -9.70 -3.12
C GLN A 116 -9.02 -9.15 -4.42
N GLU A 117 -8.08 -9.88 -4.97
CA GLU A 117 -7.27 -9.39 -6.07
C GLU A 117 -7.99 -9.46 -7.41
N THR A 118 -8.73 -10.55 -7.67
CA THR A 118 -9.46 -10.75 -8.93
C THR A 118 -10.83 -10.10 -8.91
N VAL A 119 -11.25 -9.57 -10.07
CA VAL A 119 -12.60 -9.02 -10.26
C VAL A 119 -13.66 -10.10 -10.05
N LEU A 120 -14.73 -9.79 -9.33
CA LEU A 120 -15.89 -10.65 -9.12
C LEU A 120 -17.03 -10.29 -10.09
N GLY A 121 -16.75 -10.30 -11.39
CA GLY A 121 -17.69 -9.90 -12.44
C GLY A 121 -18.70 -10.97 -12.81
N GLY A 122 -18.44 -12.22 -12.41
CA GLY A 122 -19.31 -13.36 -12.67
C GLY A 122 -19.31 -13.84 -14.12
N GLU A 123 -20.10 -14.85 -14.41
CA GLU A 123 -20.17 -15.50 -15.73
C GLU A 123 -20.60 -14.56 -16.84
N SER A 124 -21.45 -13.58 -16.54
CA SER A 124 -21.97 -12.64 -17.57
C SER A 124 -20.86 -11.78 -18.20
N LEU A 125 -19.70 -11.63 -17.56
CA LEU A 125 -18.53 -10.94 -18.10
C LEU A 125 -17.45 -11.91 -18.61
N GLY A 126 -17.74 -13.22 -18.67
CA GLY A 126 -16.82 -14.27 -19.08
C GLY A 126 -15.76 -14.54 -18.03
N LEU A 127 -15.79 -15.71 -17.38
CA LEU A 127 -14.76 -16.12 -16.43
C LEU A 127 -13.41 -16.30 -17.11
N SER A 128 -12.34 -15.90 -16.43
CA SER A 128 -10.97 -16.06 -16.96
C SER A 128 -9.92 -15.97 -15.86
N GLY A 129 -8.78 -16.64 -16.12
CA GLY A 129 -7.56 -16.51 -15.34
C GLY A 129 -6.60 -15.47 -15.93
N TYR A 130 -5.28 -15.69 -15.72
CA TYR A 130 -4.22 -14.82 -16.24
C TYR A 130 -4.30 -14.65 -17.77
N PRO A 131 -4.04 -13.45 -18.33
CA PRO A 131 -3.55 -12.24 -17.66
C PRO A 131 -4.66 -11.27 -17.21
N THR A 132 -5.90 -11.48 -17.58
CA THR A 132 -7.04 -10.60 -17.26
C THR A 132 -8.10 -11.40 -16.52
N PHE A 133 -8.11 -11.25 -15.19
CA PHE A 133 -8.95 -12.07 -14.33
C PHE A 133 -10.41 -11.63 -14.30
N ASN A 134 -11.28 -12.62 -14.20
CA ASN A 134 -12.67 -12.45 -13.82
C ASN A 134 -13.19 -13.73 -13.16
N SER A 135 -13.74 -13.60 -11.98
CA SER A 135 -14.09 -14.69 -11.10
C SER A 135 -15.59 -14.75 -10.83
N PRO A 136 -16.12 -15.92 -10.39
CA PRO A 136 -17.50 -16.07 -9.95
C PRO A 136 -17.86 -15.13 -8.81
N THR A 137 -19.09 -14.61 -8.79
CA THR A 137 -19.58 -13.69 -7.75
C THR A 137 -19.78 -14.38 -6.39
N GLU A 138 -19.95 -15.70 -6.39
CA GLU A 138 -20.16 -16.53 -5.20
C GLU A 138 -19.01 -16.44 -4.19
N ILE A 139 -17.82 -16.04 -4.64
CA ILE A 139 -16.66 -15.79 -3.78
C ILE A 139 -17.01 -14.82 -2.65
N ALA A 140 -17.71 -13.73 -2.92
CA ALA A 140 -18.08 -12.75 -1.89
C ALA A 140 -18.88 -13.40 -0.76
N LYS A 141 -19.90 -14.20 -1.08
CA LYS A 141 -20.68 -14.96 -0.10
C LYS A 141 -19.85 -15.98 0.68
N ASN A 142 -18.91 -16.62 0.01
CA ASN A 142 -18.03 -17.61 0.64
C ASN A 142 -17.05 -16.95 1.62
N LEU A 143 -16.53 -15.77 1.29
CA LEU A 143 -15.70 -14.96 2.18
C LEU A 143 -16.48 -14.52 3.43
N GLU A 144 -17.69 -13.99 3.26
CA GLU A 144 -18.57 -13.61 4.36
C GLU A 144 -18.86 -14.81 5.29
N LYS A 145 -19.24 -15.96 4.73
CA LYS A 145 -19.48 -17.21 5.49
C LYS A 145 -18.21 -17.72 6.18
N ALA A 146 -17.03 -17.44 5.64
CA ALA A 146 -15.77 -17.77 6.27
C ALA A 146 -15.41 -16.82 7.43
N GLY A 147 -16.05 -15.66 7.54
CA GLY A 147 -15.86 -14.69 8.60
C GLY A 147 -15.09 -13.44 8.18
N PHE A 148 -14.68 -13.31 6.92
CA PHE A 148 -14.07 -12.07 6.42
C PHE A 148 -15.12 -10.95 6.37
N ASN A 149 -14.80 -9.81 6.96
CA ASN A 149 -15.69 -8.65 7.06
C ASN A 149 -15.11 -7.36 6.44
N LEU A 150 -13.87 -7.43 5.93
CA LEU A 150 -13.22 -6.33 5.22
C LEU A 150 -12.43 -6.87 4.03
N ALA A 151 -12.74 -6.39 2.82
CA ALA A 151 -12.03 -6.76 1.60
C ALA A 151 -11.45 -5.52 0.90
N ASN A 152 -10.18 -5.58 0.52
CA ASN A 152 -9.60 -4.62 -0.42
C ASN A 152 -9.93 -5.06 -1.85
N LEU A 153 -10.45 -4.13 -2.66
CA LEU A 153 -10.78 -4.34 -4.07
C LEU A 153 -9.93 -3.44 -4.99
N ALA A 154 -9.14 -2.53 -4.41
CA ALA A 154 -8.30 -1.59 -5.16
C ALA A 154 -6.94 -2.23 -5.48
N THR A 155 -6.94 -3.20 -6.39
CA THR A 155 -5.76 -3.98 -6.79
C THR A 155 -5.34 -3.64 -8.22
N ASN A 156 -4.21 -4.20 -8.67
CA ASN A 156 -3.76 -4.10 -10.07
C ASN A 156 -4.72 -4.79 -11.07
N HIS A 157 -5.56 -5.71 -10.60
CA HIS A 157 -6.56 -6.42 -11.41
C HIS A 157 -7.97 -5.82 -11.35
N CYS A 158 -8.20 -4.74 -10.61
CA CYS A 158 -9.52 -4.14 -10.44
C CYS A 158 -10.16 -3.67 -11.77
N LEU A 159 -9.36 -3.40 -12.80
CA LEU A 159 -9.80 -2.93 -14.13
C LEU A 159 -9.79 -4.04 -15.22
N ASP A 160 -9.54 -5.29 -14.89
CA ASP A 160 -9.45 -6.38 -15.87
C ASP A 160 -10.74 -6.59 -16.68
N ARG A 161 -11.87 -6.10 -16.19
CA ARG A 161 -13.16 -6.04 -16.88
C ARG A 161 -13.68 -4.61 -17.03
N GLY A 162 -12.77 -3.63 -16.99
CA GLY A 162 -13.11 -2.22 -17.11
C GLY A 162 -14.12 -1.75 -16.07
N GLU A 163 -14.84 -0.68 -16.38
CA GLU A 163 -15.87 -0.12 -15.50
C GLU A 163 -17.01 -1.11 -15.19
N GLN A 164 -17.30 -2.02 -16.10
CA GLN A 164 -18.34 -3.04 -15.91
C GLN A 164 -17.96 -4.02 -14.79
N GLY A 165 -16.68 -4.39 -14.68
CA GLY A 165 -16.18 -5.21 -13.58
C GLY A 165 -16.36 -4.54 -12.23
N ILE A 166 -15.96 -3.27 -12.13
CA ILE A 166 -16.13 -2.49 -10.90
C ILE A 166 -17.60 -2.35 -10.51
N ALA A 167 -18.47 -2.03 -11.49
CA ALA A 167 -19.91 -1.85 -11.24
C ALA A 167 -20.59 -3.13 -10.76
N LYS A 168 -20.10 -4.32 -11.16
CA LYS A 168 -20.63 -5.61 -10.72
C LYS A 168 -20.24 -5.93 -9.26
N VAL A 169 -19.07 -5.52 -8.81
CA VAL A 169 -18.57 -5.78 -7.44
C VAL A 169 -19.23 -4.83 -6.42
N SER A 170 -19.54 -3.59 -6.85
CA SER A 170 -20.05 -2.54 -5.97
C SER A 170 -21.39 -2.81 -5.25
N PRO A 171 -22.37 -3.53 -5.83
CA PRO A 171 -23.67 -3.78 -5.18
C PRO A 171 -23.75 -5.12 -4.44
N MET A 172 -22.65 -5.77 -4.12
CA MET A 172 -22.68 -6.98 -3.27
C MET A 172 -22.88 -6.58 -1.79
N ASN A 173 -24.15 -6.24 -1.47
CA ASN A 173 -24.65 -6.01 -0.11
C ASN A 173 -25.21 -7.31 0.48
#